data_d47eafec5588595692c30955728b5812
#
_entry.id   d47eafec5588595692c30955728b5812
#
_cell.length_a   1.000
_cell.length_b   1.000
_cell.length_c   1.000
_cell.angle_alpha   90.00
_cell.angle_beta   90.00
_cell.angle_gamma   90.00
#
_symmetry.space_group_name_H-M   'P 1'
#
loop_
_entity.id
_entity.type
_entity.pdbx_description
1 polymer ?
#
loop_
_entity_poly.entity_id
_entity_poly.type
_entity_poly.pdbx_seq_one_letter_code
_entity_poly.pdbx_strand_id
1 'polypeptide(L)'
;MALGINTNVASLSAQNQLNKSQELSNQALERLSSGLRINSAKDDAAGLAISTRFQSQISGLNVAQRNANDGISLAQTAEGALEETTNILQRIRELSVQSANSTNSSSDRSALQGEVNQLKQELDRIAGTTQFNGLNLLDGSFTAQSFQVGANANQTISVSVTGARGADLGNNTVSGESDTTVSQGTGSVAVAAADVATVANNTIATQNITVSGTEGSEVIGITQGDTAEAIAAAVNAETGTTGVTATASTTATLAGLSDDGTVSFTLGSGGDTATISAAVTTTDLGALAKAINDTSGTTGVTAEANGGEITLTQADGKDIRLQDFANSGNATGTATLQGSGDPSAVTLTAGSTDSTIASGSVEFASSGAFSVSSSVAETAGSILNVAADTVVGSNLQSVSSIDIGTVAGANSAIEIADAALEQISGIRADLGAAQNRFESTIANLSTTAENLSAANSRILDADFASETAKLSKAQVLQQAGISVLAQANARPQQVLSLLQACGSRHHHHHHHARKDEL
;
A
#
# COMPACT_ATOMS: atom_id res chain seq x y z
N MET A 1 -67.02 -35.54 -47.39
CA MET A 1 -66.76 -36.48 -46.31
C MET A 1 -67.55 -37.76 -46.52
N ALA A 2 -66.98 -38.90 -46.39
CA ALA A 2 -67.73 -40.18 -46.54
C ALA A 2 -68.60 -40.44 -45.31
N LEU A 3 -69.78 -41.00 -45.51
CA LEU A 3 -70.70 -41.36 -44.46
C LEU A 3 -70.47 -42.81 -44.00
N GLY A 4 -69.30 -43.14 -43.56
CA GLY A 4 -68.95 -44.45 -43.05
C GLY A 4 -69.58 -44.75 -41.70
N ILE A 5 -70.02 -45.99 -41.49
CA ILE A 5 -70.65 -46.43 -40.23
C ILE A 5 -69.57 -47.07 -39.32
N ASN A 6 -68.66 -47.81 -39.90
CA ASN A 6 -67.63 -48.57 -39.15
C ASN A 6 -66.47 -47.72 -38.65
N THR A 7 -66.19 -46.59 -39.30
CA THR A 7 -65.10 -45.68 -38.89
C THR A 7 -65.67 -44.25 -38.83
N ASN A 8 -65.68 -43.71 -37.65
CA ASN A 8 -66.20 -42.35 -37.44
C ASN A 8 -65.02 -41.38 -37.38
N VAL A 9 -64.65 -40.83 -38.55
CA VAL A 9 -63.54 -39.88 -38.68
C VAL A 9 -63.81 -38.57 -37.94
N ALA A 10 -65.07 -38.12 -37.90
CA ALA A 10 -65.48 -36.93 -37.18
C ALA A 10 -65.25 -37.11 -35.67
N SER A 11 -65.66 -38.28 -35.13
CA SER A 11 -65.42 -38.59 -33.72
C SER A 11 -63.93 -38.68 -33.40
N LEU A 12 -63.12 -39.33 -34.26
CA LEU A 12 -61.67 -39.41 -34.07
C LEU A 12 -61.01 -38.03 -34.13
N SER A 13 -61.44 -37.18 -35.06
CA SER A 13 -60.97 -35.80 -35.15
C SER A 13 -61.32 -34.99 -33.92
N ALA A 14 -62.57 -35.14 -33.44
CA ALA A 14 -63.02 -34.46 -32.19
C ALA A 14 -62.26 -34.95 -30.98
N GLN A 15 -61.95 -36.24 -30.87
CA GLN A 15 -61.16 -36.82 -29.81
C GLN A 15 -59.73 -36.24 -29.82
N ASN A 16 -59.13 -36.12 -30.99
CA ASN A 16 -57.78 -35.54 -31.11
C ASN A 16 -57.75 -34.05 -30.67
N GLN A 17 -58.77 -33.28 -31.05
CA GLN A 17 -58.86 -31.87 -30.61
C GLN A 17 -59.13 -31.76 -29.12
N LEU A 18 -59.94 -32.65 -28.56
CA LEU A 18 -60.17 -32.70 -27.11
C LEU A 18 -58.90 -33.04 -26.35
N ASN A 19 -58.15 -34.01 -26.82
CA ASN A 19 -56.87 -34.38 -26.22
C ASN A 19 -55.87 -33.21 -26.25
N LYS A 20 -55.78 -32.49 -27.36
CA LYS A 20 -54.96 -31.29 -27.47
C LYS A 20 -55.37 -30.20 -26.49
N SER A 21 -56.69 -29.97 -26.36
CA SER A 21 -57.22 -29.00 -25.39
C SER A 21 -56.92 -29.40 -23.95
N GLN A 22 -56.96 -30.69 -23.65
CA GLN A 22 -56.65 -31.20 -22.33
C GLN A 22 -55.14 -31.08 -22.03
N GLU A 23 -54.30 -31.34 -23.00
CA GLU A 23 -52.84 -31.11 -22.86
C GLU A 23 -52.51 -29.63 -22.61
N LEU A 24 -53.17 -28.70 -23.34
CA LEU A 24 -53.00 -27.27 -23.13
C LEU A 24 -53.52 -26.82 -21.75
N SER A 25 -54.64 -27.38 -21.30
CA SER A 25 -55.17 -27.13 -19.96
C SER A 25 -54.20 -27.60 -18.87
N ASN A 26 -53.68 -28.82 -19.02
CA ASN A 26 -52.73 -29.38 -18.07
C ASN A 26 -51.42 -28.56 -18.03
N GLN A 27 -50.92 -28.12 -19.18
CA GLN A 27 -49.77 -27.26 -19.29
C GLN A 27 -50.00 -25.91 -18.61
N ALA A 28 -51.15 -25.28 -18.84
CA ALA A 28 -51.47 -24.01 -18.21
C ALA A 28 -51.61 -24.16 -16.69
N LEU A 29 -52.23 -25.24 -16.20
CA LEU A 29 -52.31 -25.54 -14.79
C LEU A 29 -50.93 -25.75 -14.16
N GLU A 30 -50.08 -26.49 -14.82
CA GLU A 30 -48.72 -26.72 -14.36
C GLU A 30 -47.95 -25.40 -14.25
N ARG A 31 -48.03 -24.54 -15.26
CA ARG A 31 -47.35 -23.24 -15.27
C ARG A 31 -47.91 -22.30 -14.21
N LEU A 32 -49.23 -22.28 -14.01
CA LEU A 32 -49.86 -21.49 -12.95
C LEU A 32 -49.50 -21.99 -11.56
N SER A 33 -49.43 -23.32 -11.39
CA SER A 33 -49.09 -23.95 -10.11
C SER A 33 -47.64 -23.76 -9.73
N SER A 34 -46.72 -23.93 -10.67
CA SER A 34 -45.29 -23.78 -10.44
C SER A 34 -44.79 -22.33 -10.53
N GLY A 35 -45.54 -21.46 -11.24
CA GLY A 35 -45.12 -20.12 -11.61
C GLY A 35 -44.06 -20.10 -12.72
N LEU A 36 -43.77 -21.25 -13.34
CA LEU A 36 -42.71 -21.40 -14.34
C LEU A 36 -43.27 -21.79 -15.69
N ARG A 37 -42.86 -21.09 -16.76
CA ARG A 37 -43.14 -21.45 -18.15
C ARG A 37 -42.36 -22.69 -18.55
N ILE A 38 -41.13 -22.80 -18.05
CA ILE A 38 -40.23 -23.93 -18.28
C ILE A 38 -39.96 -24.63 -16.96
N ASN A 39 -40.46 -25.83 -16.80
CA ASN A 39 -40.30 -26.65 -15.60
C ASN A 39 -39.47 -27.92 -15.87
N SER A 40 -39.40 -28.35 -17.12
CA SER A 40 -38.59 -29.49 -17.52
C SER A 40 -38.07 -29.32 -18.95
N ALA A 41 -37.13 -30.17 -19.37
CA ALA A 41 -36.56 -30.15 -20.72
C ALA A 41 -37.57 -30.36 -21.84
N LYS A 42 -38.70 -31.02 -21.56
CA LYS A 42 -39.77 -31.24 -22.56
C LYS A 42 -40.51 -29.97 -22.95
N ASP A 43 -40.50 -28.93 -22.07
CA ASP A 43 -41.21 -27.66 -22.33
C ASP A 43 -40.44 -26.83 -23.34
N ASP A 44 -39.11 -26.66 -23.11
CA ASP A 44 -38.19 -25.95 -23.99
C ASP A 44 -36.78 -26.33 -23.60
N ALA A 45 -36.13 -27.21 -24.35
CA ALA A 45 -34.80 -27.70 -24.04
C ALA A 45 -33.74 -26.58 -24.13
N ALA A 46 -33.84 -25.69 -25.12
CA ALA A 46 -32.91 -24.57 -25.28
C ALA A 46 -33.10 -23.52 -24.17
N GLY A 47 -34.34 -23.18 -23.86
CA GLY A 47 -34.68 -22.25 -22.77
C GLY A 47 -34.25 -22.79 -21.42
N LEU A 48 -34.45 -24.08 -21.16
CA LEU A 48 -33.98 -24.71 -19.93
C LEU A 48 -32.43 -24.68 -19.81
N ALA A 49 -31.71 -24.94 -20.89
CA ALA A 49 -30.24 -24.89 -20.91
C ALA A 49 -29.73 -23.47 -20.62
N ILE A 50 -30.34 -22.45 -21.23
CA ILE A 50 -30.00 -21.05 -21.00
C ILE A 50 -30.31 -20.65 -19.54
N SER A 51 -31.49 -21.04 -19.06
CA SER A 51 -31.91 -20.78 -17.68
C SER A 51 -30.98 -21.44 -16.67
N THR A 52 -30.58 -22.68 -16.90
CA THR A 52 -29.64 -23.40 -16.02
C THR A 52 -28.31 -22.66 -15.94
N ARG A 53 -27.81 -22.14 -17.07
CA ARG A 53 -26.59 -21.31 -17.08
C ARG A 53 -26.78 -20.01 -16.30
N PHE A 54 -27.92 -19.33 -16.46
CA PHE A 54 -28.22 -18.12 -15.70
C PHE A 54 -28.30 -18.40 -14.21
N GLN A 55 -28.95 -19.47 -13.80
CA GLN A 55 -29.05 -19.87 -12.39
C GLN A 55 -27.66 -20.18 -11.80
N SER A 56 -26.81 -20.86 -12.56
CA SER A 56 -25.43 -21.13 -12.17
C SER A 56 -24.62 -19.84 -12.03
N GLN A 57 -24.74 -18.91 -12.98
CA GLN A 57 -24.10 -17.60 -12.91
C GLN A 57 -24.60 -16.77 -11.71
N ILE A 58 -25.90 -16.72 -11.48
CA ILE A 58 -26.50 -16.01 -10.36
C ILE A 58 -25.99 -16.56 -9.03
N SER A 59 -25.97 -17.88 -8.89
CA SER A 59 -25.44 -18.55 -7.70
C SER A 59 -23.96 -18.21 -7.46
N GLY A 60 -23.15 -18.26 -8.53
CA GLY A 60 -21.76 -17.89 -8.48
C GLY A 60 -21.54 -16.42 -8.13
N LEU A 61 -22.35 -15.50 -8.67
CA LEU A 61 -22.30 -14.09 -8.35
C LEU A 61 -22.66 -13.80 -6.89
N ASN A 62 -23.65 -14.52 -6.34
CA ASN A 62 -24.01 -14.38 -4.94
C ASN A 62 -22.91 -14.84 -4.01
N VAL A 63 -22.22 -15.93 -4.33
CA VAL A 63 -21.04 -16.39 -3.59
C VAL A 63 -19.90 -15.37 -3.73
N ALA A 64 -19.69 -14.83 -4.92
CA ALA A 64 -18.69 -13.81 -5.16
C ALA A 64 -18.93 -12.54 -4.32
N GLN A 65 -20.19 -12.13 -4.17
CA GLN A 65 -20.55 -11.02 -3.27
C GLN A 65 -20.18 -11.33 -1.81
N ARG A 66 -20.46 -12.53 -1.35
CA ARG A 66 -20.06 -12.96 0.01
C ARG A 66 -18.55 -12.96 0.17
N ASN A 67 -17.81 -13.42 -0.83
CA ASN A 67 -16.36 -13.39 -0.81
C ASN A 67 -15.81 -11.96 -0.76
N ALA A 68 -16.42 -11.04 -1.49
CA ALA A 68 -16.05 -9.62 -1.44
C ALA A 68 -16.35 -9.01 -0.07
N ASN A 69 -17.47 -9.37 0.55
CA ASN A 69 -17.78 -8.95 1.92
C ASN A 69 -16.77 -9.51 2.94
N ASP A 70 -16.32 -10.73 2.76
CA ASP A 70 -15.26 -11.31 3.57
C ASP A 70 -13.96 -10.50 3.42
N GLY A 71 -13.64 -10.06 2.21
CA GLY A 71 -12.50 -9.19 1.95
C GLY A 71 -12.61 -7.85 2.69
N ILE A 72 -13.78 -7.24 2.71
CA ILE A 72 -14.04 -6.00 3.46
C ILE A 72 -13.86 -6.23 4.96
N SER A 73 -14.42 -7.31 5.49
CA SER A 73 -14.32 -7.64 6.92
C SER A 73 -12.88 -7.89 7.34
N LEU A 74 -12.09 -8.56 6.51
CA LEU A 74 -10.67 -8.79 6.72
C LEU A 74 -9.91 -7.46 6.75
N ALA A 75 -10.16 -6.59 5.79
CA ALA A 75 -9.52 -5.27 5.73
C ALA A 75 -9.87 -4.42 6.96
N GLN A 76 -11.12 -4.45 7.41
CA GLN A 76 -11.56 -3.74 8.63
C GLN A 76 -10.90 -4.30 9.89
N THR A 77 -10.72 -5.61 9.98
CA THR A 77 -10.01 -6.26 11.10
C THR A 77 -8.55 -5.81 11.15
N ALA A 78 -7.87 -5.82 10.00
CA ALA A 78 -6.50 -5.34 9.91
C ALA A 78 -6.39 -3.85 10.25
N GLU A 79 -7.30 -3.03 9.75
CA GLU A 79 -7.30 -1.59 10.02
C GLU A 79 -7.53 -1.27 11.49
N GLY A 80 -8.43 -1.98 12.17
CA GLY A 80 -8.67 -1.80 13.60
C GLY A 80 -7.42 -2.10 14.43
N ALA A 81 -6.69 -3.14 14.09
CA ALA A 81 -5.43 -3.47 14.73
C ALA A 81 -4.34 -2.43 14.42
N LEU A 82 -4.28 -1.92 13.20
CA LEU A 82 -3.33 -0.87 12.81
C LEU A 82 -3.61 0.47 13.50
N GLU A 83 -4.85 0.77 13.85
CA GLU A 83 -5.19 1.93 14.66
C GLU A 83 -4.53 1.84 16.05
N GLU A 84 -4.59 0.68 16.69
CA GLU A 84 -3.89 0.44 17.96
C GLU A 84 -2.37 0.53 17.80
N THR A 85 -1.82 0.00 16.72
CA THR A 85 -0.40 0.14 16.37
C THR A 85 -0.01 1.61 16.22
N THR A 86 -0.85 2.42 15.59
CA THR A 86 -0.66 3.87 15.46
C THR A 86 -0.58 4.53 16.84
N ASN A 87 -1.49 4.19 17.73
CA ASN A 87 -1.51 4.74 19.10
C ASN A 87 -0.23 4.39 19.87
N ILE A 88 0.23 3.16 19.74
CA ILE A 88 1.49 2.71 20.35
C ILE A 88 2.69 3.50 19.81
N LEU A 89 2.78 3.66 18.50
CA LEU A 89 3.88 4.40 17.88
C LEU A 89 3.86 5.88 18.26
N GLN A 90 2.70 6.49 18.37
CA GLN A 90 2.56 7.86 18.87
C GLN A 90 3.06 7.98 20.31
N ARG A 91 2.75 7.02 21.15
CA ARG A 91 3.23 6.99 22.54
C ARG A 91 4.75 6.79 22.61
N ILE A 92 5.30 5.91 21.78
CA ILE A 92 6.77 5.75 21.67
C ILE A 92 7.42 7.06 21.24
N ARG A 93 6.82 7.77 20.30
CA ARG A 93 7.30 9.07 19.85
C ARG A 93 7.28 10.10 20.99
N GLU A 94 6.20 10.19 21.74
CA GLU A 94 6.10 11.08 22.90
C GLU A 94 7.20 10.81 23.95
N LEU A 95 7.42 9.56 24.29
CA LEU A 95 8.46 9.15 25.22
C LEU A 95 9.86 9.49 24.68
N SER A 96 10.05 9.34 23.38
CA SER A 96 11.31 9.69 22.71
C SER A 96 11.58 11.20 22.77
N VAL A 97 10.55 12.01 22.50
CA VAL A 97 10.65 13.48 22.63
C VAL A 97 10.99 13.87 24.07
N GLN A 98 10.34 13.24 25.05
CA GLN A 98 10.63 13.49 26.46
C GLN A 98 12.07 13.11 26.82
N SER A 99 12.54 11.94 26.35
CA SER A 99 13.91 11.49 26.62
C SER A 99 14.98 12.31 25.91
N ALA A 100 14.65 12.95 24.81
CA ALA A 100 15.58 13.81 24.06
C ALA A 100 15.94 15.10 24.82
N ASN A 101 15.17 15.46 25.84
CA ASN A 101 15.47 16.63 26.66
C ASN A 101 16.71 16.37 27.53
N SER A 102 17.69 17.27 27.44
CA SER A 102 18.97 17.19 28.15
C SER A 102 18.84 17.24 29.69
N THR A 103 17.70 17.65 30.22
CA THR A 103 17.45 17.68 31.67
C THR A 103 17.18 16.31 32.29
N ASN A 104 16.97 15.28 31.48
CA ASN A 104 16.79 13.91 31.98
C ASN A 104 18.14 13.30 32.38
N SER A 105 18.13 12.59 33.51
CA SER A 105 19.23 11.74 33.93
C SER A 105 19.24 10.41 33.16
N SER A 106 20.33 9.65 33.27
CA SER A 106 20.39 8.28 32.75
C SER A 106 19.31 7.40 33.37
N SER A 107 19.01 7.60 34.64
CA SER A 107 17.97 6.88 35.38
C SER A 107 16.57 7.23 34.84
N ASP A 108 16.30 8.50 34.55
CA ASP A 108 15.05 8.94 33.94
C ASP A 108 14.84 8.29 32.56
N ARG A 109 15.89 8.30 31.74
CA ARG A 109 15.85 7.70 30.39
C ARG A 109 15.69 6.19 30.46
N SER A 110 16.29 5.53 31.43
CA SER A 110 16.12 4.07 31.66
C SER A 110 14.67 3.73 32.00
N ALA A 111 14.01 4.55 32.82
CA ALA A 111 12.60 4.38 33.15
C ALA A 111 11.71 4.57 31.91
N LEU A 112 11.98 5.59 31.09
CA LEU A 112 11.27 5.82 29.84
C LEU A 112 11.50 4.68 28.84
N GLN A 113 12.71 4.14 28.75
CA GLN A 113 13.03 2.98 27.92
C GLN A 113 12.26 1.73 28.38
N GLY A 114 12.04 1.57 29.68
CA GLY A 114 11.23 0.49 30.23
C GLY A 114 9.80 0.51 29.67
N GLU A 115 9.19 1.68 29.60
CA GLU A 115 7.86 1.85 28.98
C GLU A 115 7.91 1.58 27.49
N VAL A 116 8.92 2.07 26.79
CA VAL A 116 9.11 1.79 25.34
C VAL A 116 9.21 0.29 25.09
N ASN A 117 9.93 -0.45 25.93
CA ASN A 117 10.06 -1.91 25.79
C ASN A 117 8.70 -2.61 25.92
N GLN A 118 7.85 -2.17 26.85
CA GLN A 118 6.50 -2.71 26.99
C GLN A 118 5.63 -2.39 25.75
N LEU A 119 5.75 -1.19 25.23
CA LEU A 119 5.03 -0.79 24.02
C LEU A 119 5.49 -1.57 22.79
N LYS A 120 6.79 -1.84 22.65
CA LYS A 120 7.33 -2.70 21.59
C LYS A 120 6.74 -4.11 21.67
N GLN A 121 6.68 -4.69 22.87
CA GLN A 121 6.11 -6.01 23.08
C GLN A 121 4.63 -6.06 22.71
N GLU A 122 3.87 -5.03 23.06
CA GLU A 122 2.44 -4.94 22.71
C GLU A 122 2.24 -4.76 21.20
N LEU A 123 3.10 -3.98 20.56
CA LEU A 123 3.07 -3.82 19.11
C LEU A 123 3.30 -5.17 18.40
N ASP A 124 4.28 -5.93 18.85
CA ASP A 124 4.58 -7.25 18.30
C ASP A 124 3.47 -8.26 18.61
N ARG A 125 2.84 -8.16 19.78
CA ARG A 125 1.70 -9.01 20.13
C ARG A 125 0.52 -8.76 19.20
N ILE A 126 0.20 -7.50 18.93
CA ILE A 126 -0.87 -7.14 17.99
C ILE A 126 -0.56 -7.70 16.59
N ALA A 127 0.66 -7.52 16.11
CA ALA A 127 1.06 -8.02 14.80
C ALA A 127 1.00 -9.54 14.69
N GLY A 128 1.36 -10.25 15.77
CA GLY A 128 1.38 -11.71 15.79
C GLY A 128 0.02 -12.36 16.05
N THR A 129 -0.91 -11.65 16.67
CA THR A 129 -2.21 -12.23 17.08
C THR A 129 -3.40 -11.77 16.25
N THR A 130 -3.26 -10.72 15.45
CA THR A 130 -4.34 -10.24 14.58
C THR A 130 -4.58 -11.25 13.47
N GLN A 131 -5.76 -11.86 13.51
CA GLN A 131 -6.16 -12.92 12.59
C GLN A 131 -7.55 -12.66 12.04
N PHE A 132 -7.77 -13.18 10.85
CA PHE A 132 -9.09 -13.30 10.25
C PHE A 132 -9.24 -14.74 9.75
N ASN A 133 -10.17 -15.48 10.31
CA ASN A 133 -10.43 -16.88 9.96
C ASN A 133 -9.15 -17.75 10.00
N GLY A 134 -8.33 -17.55 11.02
CA GLY A 134 -7.08 -18.28 11.22
C GLY A 134 -5.89 -17.79 10.40
N LEU A 135 -6.08 -16.78 9.56
CA LEU A 135 -5.01 -16.18 8.77
C LEU A 135 -4.42 -14.98 9.50
N ASN A 136 -3.10 -14.97 9.70
CA ASN A 136 -2.40 -13.84 10.27
C ASN A 136 -2.34 -12.69 9.26
N LEU A 137 -2.73 -11.49 9.69
CA LEU A 137 -2.86 -10.36 8.78
C LEU A 137 -1.67 -9.41 8.79
N LEU A 138 -0.97 -9.30 9.93
CA LEU A 138 0.02 -8.24 10.17
C LEU A 138 1.43 -8.75 10.47
N ASP A 139 1.68 -10.04 10.31
CA ASP A 139 3.00 -10.63 10.56
C ASP A 139 3.88 -10.75 9.30
N GLY A 140 3.43 -10.22 8.17
CA GLY A 140 4.14 -10.29 6.90
C GLY A 140 3.82 -11.51 6.06
N SER A 141 3.03 -12.46 6.57
CA SER A 141 2.67 -13.68 5.83
C SER A 141 1.48 -13.52 4.89
N PHE A 142 0.70 -12.45 5.04
CA PHE A 142 -0.50 -12.22 4.24
C PHE A 142 -0.14 -11.53 2.92
N THR A 143 0.31 -12.32 1.94
CA THR A 143 0.77 -11.83 0.63
C THR A 143 0.02 -12.51 -0.50
N ALA A 144 -0.34 -11.73 -1.53
CA ALA A 144 -0.95 -12.22 -2.77
C ALA A 144 -2.16 -13.15 -2.53
N GLN A 145 -2.97 -12.86 -1.53
CA GLN A 145 -4.17 -13.64 -1.23
C GLN A 145 -5.29 -13.28 -2.19
N SER A 146 -5.80 -14.27 -2.91
CA SER A 146 -6.82 -14.10 -3.93
C SER A 146 -8.23 -14.23 -3.34
N PHE A 147 -9.10 -13.27 -3.67
CA PHE A 147 -10.51 -13.32 -3.36
C PHE A 147 -11.27 -13.55 -4.67
N GLN A 148 -12.01 -14.65 -4.74
CA GLN A 148 -12.83 -14.99 -5.90
C GLN A 148 -14.08 -14.08 -5.90
N VAL A 149 -14.07 -13.10 -6.77
CA VAL A 149 -15.10 -12.05 -6.85
C VAL A 149 -15.84 -12.08 -8.18
N GLY A 150 -15.92 -13.23 -8.79
CA GLY A 150 -16.67 -13.46 -10.02
C GLY A 150 -17.18 -14.90 -10.09
N ALA A 151 -18.13 -15.12 -10.98
CA ALA A 151 -18.76 -16.44 -11.18
C ALA A 151 -17.88 -17.39 -11.99
N ASN A 152 -16.81 -16.90 -12.61
CA ASN A 152 -15.95 -17.66 -13.50
C ASN A 152 -14.53 -17.77 -12.93
N ALA A 153 -13.80 -18.79 -13.36
CA ALA A 153 -12.43 -19.02 -12.92
C ALA A 153 -11.53 -17.80 -13.17
N ASN A 154 -10.60 -17.54 -12.25
CA ASN A 154 -9.60 -16.47 -12.30
C ASN A 154 -10.17 -15.03 -12.24
N GLN A 155 -11.43 -14.86 -11.87
CA GLN A 155 -12.00 -13.56 -11.58
C GLN A 155 -11.75 -13.20 -10.12
N THR A 156 -10.55 -12.69 -9.84
CA THR A 156 -10.05 -12.48 -8.48
C THR A 156 -9.58 -11.06 -8.25
N ILE A 157 -9.62 -10.64 -6.98
CA ILE A 157 -8.90 -9.48 -6.46
C ILE A 157 -7.82 -10.03 -5.53
N SER A 158 -6.58 -9.63 -5.76
CA SER A 158 -5.45 -10.00 -4.91
C SER A 158 -5.23 -8.92 -3.84
N VAL A 159 -5.06 -9.35 -2.59
CA VAL A 159 -4.79 -8.47 -1.45
C VAL A 159 -3.52 -8.91 -0.76
N SER A 160 -2.65 -7.95 -0.47
CA SER A 160 -1.45 -8.16 0.33
C SER A 160 -1.41 -7.13 1.45
N VAL A 161 -0.97 -7.55 2.62
CA VAL A 161 -0.74 -6.66 3.76
C VAL A 161 0.71 -6.80 4.19
N THR A 162 1.42 -5.68 4.19
CA THR A 162 2.81 -5.63 4.66
C THR A 162 2.86 -5.93 6.15
N GLY A 163 3.93 -6.59 6.60
CA GLY A 163 4.15 -6.84 8.02
C GLY A 163 4.23 -5.57 8.84
N ALA A 164 3.63 -5.58 10.02
CA ALA A 164 3.58 -4.45 10.93
C ALA A 164 4.17 -4.79 12.31
N ARG A 165 5.15 -5.69 12.34
CA ARG A 165 5.94 -5.98 13.54
C ARG A 165 6.96 -4.87 13.77
N GLY A 166 7.48 -4.77 14.98
CA GLY A 166 8.54 -3.82 15.29
C GLY A 166 9.79 -4.01 14.42
N ALA A 167 10.07 -5.22 13.96
CA ALA A 167 11.17 -5.51 13.05
C ALA A 167 10.89 -5.12 11.58
N ASP A 168 9.62 -4.90 11.22
CA ASP A 168 9.21 -4.56 9.86
C ASP A 168 9.08 -3.06 9.64
N LEU A 169 8.84 -2.31 10.71
CA LEU A 169 8.55 -0.89 10.68
C LEU A 169 9.77 -0.08 11.09
N GLY A 170 10.01 1.03 10.43
CA GLY A 170 11.08 1.92 10.80
C GLY A 170 11.52 2.86 9.70
N ASN A 171 12.67 3.45 9.91
CA ASN A 171 13.30 4.42 9.02
C ASN A 171 14.37 3.71 8.17
N ASN A 172 14.25 3.78 6.86
CA ASN A 172 15.28 3.29 5.95
C ASN A 172 16.29 4.39 5.73
N THR A 173 17.58 4.11 5.89
CA THR A 173 18.64 5.10 5.82
C THR A 173 19.80 4.66 4.94
N VAL A 174 20.46 5.64 4.33
CA VAL A 174 21.78 5.50 3.71
C VAL A 174 22.66 6.60 4.27
N SER A 175 23.86 6.24 4.75
CA SER A 175 24.86 7.21 5.18
C SER A 175 25.56 7.82 3.97
N GLY A 176 25.43 9.12 3.80
CA GLY A 176 26.12 9.92 2.81
C GLY A 176 27.45 10.44 3.33
N GLU A 177 28.35 9.53 3.66
CA GLU A 177 29.68 9.82 4.23
C GLU A 177 30.72 8.88 3.61
N SER A 178 31.83 9.46 3.18
CA SER A 178 32.95 8.67 2.68
C SER A 178 33.92 8.41 3.84
N ASP A 179 34.10 7.16 4.22
CA ASP A 179 34.89 6.78 5.40
C ASP A 179 36.09 5.86 5.13
N THR A 180 36.51 5.76 3.87
CA THR A 180 37.66 4.92 3.51
C THR A 180 38.92 5.69 3.17
N THR A 181 38.81 6.97 2.82
CA THR A 181 39.95 7.76 2.36
C THR A 181 39.94 9.14 2.99
N VAL A 182 41.00 9.45 3.75
CA VAL A 182 41.18 10.78 4.35
C VAL A 182 41.29 11.85 3.26
N SER A 183 40.74 13.03 3.52
CA SER A 183 40.72 14.18 2.62
C SER A 183 39.97 13.96 1.31
N GLN A 184 38.98 13.08 1.33
CA GLN A 184 38.14 12.80 0.17
C GLN A 184 36.64 12.67 0.57
N GLY A 185 35.79 13.45 -0.09
CA GLY A 185 34.36 13.32 -0.01
C GLY A 185 33.69 13.94 1.21
N THR A 186 32.46 13.49 1.46
CA THR A 186 31.67 13.95 2.60
C THR A 186 32.23 13.46 3.93
N GLY A 187 32.11 14.28 4.99
CA GLY A 187 32.60 13.94 6.32
C GLY A 187 34.13 13.97 6.42
N SER A 188 34.79 14.68 5.55
CA SER A 188 36.24 14.65 5.42
C SER A 188 36.89 16.04 5.59
N VAL A 189 38.08 16.08 6.13
CA VAL A 189 38.90 17.29 6.27
C VAL A 189 39.91 17.37 5.13
N ALA A 190 39.96 18.52 4.46
CA ALA A 190 40.89 18.74 3.37
C ALA A 190 42.37 18.75 3.86
N VAL A 191 43.27 18.40 2.99
CA VAL A 191 44.73 18.51 3.25
C VAL A 191 45.04 19.95 3.66
N ALA A 192 45.76 20.12 4.76
CA ALA A 192 46.10 21.42 5.30
C ALA A 192 46.96 22.23 4.33
N ALA A 193 46.70 23.54 4.27
CA ALA A 193 47.43 24.47 3.44
C ALA A 193 47.79 25.75 4.21
N ALA A 194 48.56 26.63 3.61
CA ALA A 194 48.99 27.89 4.26
C ALA A 194 47.88 28.89 4.47
N ASP A 195 46.79 28.78 3.69
CA ASP A 195 45.60 29.60 3.81
C ASP A 195 44.42 28.88 3.17
N VAL A 196 43.18 29.35 3.49
CA VAL A 196 41.95 28.76 2.99
C VAL A 196 41.78 28.94 1.48
N ALA A 197 42.34 30.01 0.90
CA ALA A 197 42.32 30.24 -0.53
C ALA A 197 43.08 29.15 -1.29
N THR A 198 44.19 28.63 -0.71
CA THR A 198 44.97 27.53 -1.27
C THR A 198 44.22 26.19 -1.11
N VAL A 199 43.50 25.98 -0.02
CA VAL A 199 42.60 24.82 0.12
C VAL A 199 41.50 24.88 -0.95
N ALA A 200 41.00 26.06 -1.22
CA ALA A 200 40.00 26.43 -2.23
C ALA A 200 38.60 25.90 -1.92
N ASN A 201 38.42 24.59 -1.84
CA ASN A 201 37.12 23.93 -1.64
C ASN A 201 37.23 22.83 -0.57
N ASN A 202 36.09 22.37 -0.10
CA ASN A 202 36.02 21.11 0.61
C ASN A 202 36.40 19.96 -0.35
N THR A 203 36.44 18.73 0.14
CA THR A 203 36.93 17.57 -0.61
C THR A 203 35.85 16.92 -1.48
N ILE A 204 34.62 17.47 -1.52
CA ILE A 204 33.52 16.89 -2.28
C ILE A 204 33.68 17.24 -3.76
N ALA A 205 33.74 16.23 -4.62
CA ALA A 205 33.90 16.39 -6.07
C ALA A 205 32.57 16.60 -6.78
N THR A 206 32.66 17.17 -7.97
CA THR A 206 31.55 17.18 -8.93
C THR A 206 31.14 15.75 -9.23
N GLN A 207 29.86 15.45 -9.10
CA GLN A 207 29.30 14.11 -9.28
C GLN A 207 27.82 14.14 -9.56
N ASN A 208 27.31 13.05 -10.13
CA ASN A 208 25.90 12.80 -10.23
C ASN A 208 25.52 11.73 -9.24
N ILE A 209 24.53 12.02 -8.40
CA ILE A 209 23.96 11.02 -7.50
C ILE A 209 22.61 10.58 -8.05
N THR A 210 22.37 9.26 -8.05
CA THR A 210 21.10 8.68 -8.44
C THR A 210 20.40 8.18 -7.19
N VAL A 211 19.23 8.74 -6.90
CA VAL A 211 18.38 8.34 -5.77
C VAL A 211 17.17 7.60 -6.34
N SER A 212 17.00 6.34 -5.95
CA SER A 212 15.92 5.47 -6.42
C SER A 212 15.09 5.02 -5.24
N GLY A 213 13.89 5.60 -5.11
CA GLY A 213 12.94 5.27 -4.05
C GLY A 213 11.73 4.53 -4.59
N THR A 214 10.77 4.26 -3.72
CA THR A 214 9.52 3.55 -4.08
C THR A 214 8.64 4.35 -5.03
N GLU A 215 8.76 5.68 -5.03
CA GLU A 215 7.94 6.57 -5.86
C GLU A 215 8.58 6.87 -7.21
N GLY A 216 9.88 6.74 -7.32
CA GLY A 216 10.61 7.00 -8.55
C GLY A 216 12.09 7.21 -8.33
N SER A 217 12.79 7.53 -9.40
CA SER A 217 14.22 7.73 -9.45
C SER A 217 14.56 9.12 -10.01
N GLU A 218 15.60 9.74 -9.49
CA GLU A 218 16.09 11.04 -9.94
C GLU A 218 17.62 11.08 -9.91
N VAL A 219 18.21 11.76 -10.89
CA VAL A 219 19.64 12.05 -10.92
C VAL A 219 19.85 13.49 -10.48
N ILE A 220 20.66 13.69 -9.45
CA ILE A 220 20.92 14.98 -8.84
C ILE A 220 22.38 15.35 -9.06
N GLY A 221 22.62 16.50 -9.69
CA GLY A 221 23.97 17.00 -9.93
C GLY A 221 24.54 17.72 -8.72
N ILE A 222 25.77 17.33 -8.33
CA ILE A 222 26.55 17.95 -7.27
C ILE A 222 27.75 18.63 -7.91
N THR A 223 27.99 19.87 -7.53
CA THR A 223 29.13 20.67 -8.00
C THR A 223 30.27 20.59 -7.00
N GLN A 224 31.52 20.58 -7.47
CA GLN A 224 32.70 20.58 -6.61
C GLN A 224 32.60 21.66 -5.53
N GLY A 225 32.85 21.27 -4.30
CA GLY A 225 32.81 22.16 -3.15
C GLY A 225 31.44 22.44 -2.58
N ASP A 226 30.37 21.84 -3.13
CA ASP A 226 29.05 21.91 -2.52
C ASP A 226 29.10 21.43 -1.08
N THR A 227 28.43 22.15 -0.19
CA THR A 227 28.30 21.76 1.21
C THR A 227 27.33 20.61 1.39
N ALA A 228 27.43 19.90 2.48
CA ALA A 228 26.44 18.87 2.83
C ALA A 228 25.04 19.48 2.91
N GLU A 229 24.90 20.72 3.43
CA GLU A 229 23.65 21.46 3.44
C GLU A 229 23.07 21.62 2.03
N ALA A 230 23.88 22.02 1.06
CA ALA A 230 23.45 22.20 -0.32
C ALA A 230 23.06 20.86 -0.97
N ILE A 231 23.79 19.81 -0.68
CA ILE A 231 23.47 18.45 -1.18
C ILE A 231 22.13 17.97 -0.61
N ALA A 232 21.92 18.13 0.68
CA ALA A 232 20.67 17.76 1.32
C ALA A 232 19.49 18.56 0.74
N ALA A 233 19.69 19.86 0.50
CA ALA A 233 18.67 20.69 -0.13
C ALA A 233 18.30 20.22 -1.54
N ALA A 234 19.32 19.83 -2.34
CA ALA A 234 19.10 19.31 -3.69
C ALA A 234 18.34 17.98 -3.68
N VAL A 235 18.64 17.09 -2.73
CA VAL A 235 17.91 15.83 -2.54
C VAL A 235 16.46 16.11 -2.12
N ASN A 236 16.26 17.01 -1.16
CA ASN A 236 14.94 17.37 -0.65
C ASN A 236 14.06 18.07 -1.70
N ALA A 237 14.65 18.76 -2.66
CA ALA A 237 13.92 19.35 -3.77
C ALA A 237 13.26 18.29 -4.67
N GLU A 238 13.77 17.05 -4.67
CA GLU A 238 13.29 15.93 -5.48
C GLU A 238 12.51 14.88 -4.65
N THR A 239 12.20 15.17 -3.40
CA THR A 239 11.46 14.22 -2.53
C THR A 239 10.10 13.85 -3.11
N GLY A 240 9.44 14.77 -3.80
CA GLY A 240 8.15 14.48 -4.46
C GLY A 240 8.26 13.41 -5.54
N THR A 241 9.43 13.24 -6.14
CA THR A 241 9.69 12.22 -7.16
C THR A 241 10.22 10.92 -6.57
N THR A 242 11.09 10.99 -5.55
CA THR A 242 11.81 9.82 -5.04
C THR A 242 11.22 9.27 -3.74
N GLY A 243 10.53 10.08 -2.97
CA GLY A 243 10.10 9.72 -1.61
C GLY A 243 11.24 9.74 -0.59
N VAL A 244 12.43 10.19 -0.96
CA VAL A 244 13.63 10.21 -0.11
C VAL A 244 13.91 11.63 0.36
N THR A 245 14.21 11.78 1.63
CA THR A 245 14.67 13.03 2.25
C THR A 245 16.12 12.94 2.65
N ALA A 246 16.76 14.07 2.89
CA ALA A 246 18.13 14.13 3.36
C ALA A 246 18.28 15.18 4.46
N THR A 247 19.12 14.88 5.43
CA THR A 247 19.57 15.81 6.47
C THR A 247 21.08 15.93 6.41
N ALA A 248 21.60 17.09 6.77
CA ALA A 248 23.02 17.36 6.75
C ALA A 248 23.53 17.82 8.12
N SER A 249 24.73 17.44 8.46
CA SER A 249 25.47 17.97 9.61
C SER A 249 26.96 17.87 9.36
N THR A 250 27.73 18.74 10.04
CA THR A 250 29.18 18.70 9.95
C THR A 250 29.77 18.54 11.35
N THR A 251 30.61 17.52 11.50
CA THR A 251 31.29 17.23 12.77
C THR A 251 32.75 16.98 12.49
N ALA A 252 33.62 17.61 13.28
CA ALA A 252 35.05 17.41 13.21
C ALA A 252 35.64 17.43 14.61
N THR A 253 36.69 16.63 14.83
CA THR A 253 37.38 16.53 16.12
C THR A 253 38.72 17.18 16.03
N LEU A 254 38.93 18.21 16.88
CA LEU A 254 40.23 18.87 17.08
C LEU A 254 40.92 18.22 18.28
N ALA A 255 42.11 17.72 18.05
CA ALA A 255 42.86 16.94 19.04
C ALA A 255 44.37 17.03 18.80
N GLY A 256 45.12 16.27 19.56
CA GLY A 256 46.56 16.10 19.32
C GLY A 256 47.37 17.38 19.43
N LEU A 257 46.97 18.33 20.29
CA LEU A 257 47.77 19.55 20.53
C LEU A 257 49.14 19.19 21.03
N SER A 258 50.18 19.69 20.34
CA SER A 258 51.58 19.33 20.64
C SER A 258 52.13 20.02 21.88
N ASP A 259 51.67 21.21 22.17
CA ASP A 259 52.23 22.06 23.22
C ASP A 259 51.16 22.85 23.96
N ASP A 260 51.37 23.08 25.24
CA ASP A 260 50.57 24.01 26.02
C ASP A 260 50.81 25.45 25.52
N GLY A 261 49.80 26.28 25.58
CA GLY A 261 49.94 27.68 25.20
C GLY A 261 48.60 28.29 24.85
N THR A 262 48.65 29.54 24.35
CA THR A 262 47.50 30.19 23.80
C THR A 262 47.29 29.74 22.36
N VAL A 263 46.24 28.98 22.12
CA VAL A 263 45.85 28.53 20.79
C VAL A 263 44.90 29.55 20.18
N SER A 264 45.16 29.91 18.94
CA SER A 264 44.29 30.82 18.20
C SER A 264 44.08 30.33 16.78
N PHE A 265 42.92 30.62 16.23
CA PHE A 265 42.56 30.41 14.82
C PHE A 265 41.32 31.25 14.46
N THR A 266 41.11 31.41 13.18
CA THR A 266 39.85 31.95 12.65
C THR A 266 38.94 30.80 12.29
N LEU A 267 37.72 30.84 12.81
CA LEU A 267 36.70 29.81 12.60
C LEU A 267 35.52 30.41 11.89
N GLY A 268 34.95 29.66 10.95
CA GLY A 268 33.73 30.09 10.26
C GLY A 268 33.03 28.96 9.56
N SER A 269 31.76 29.27 9.16
CA SER A 269 30.97 28.41 8.29
C SER A 269 30.17 29.30 7.37
N GLY A 270 30.33 29.17 6.06
CA GLY A 270 29.51 29.88 5.10
C GLY A 270 29.68 31.39 4.96
N GLY A 271 30.85 31.93 5.37
CA GLY A 271 31.23 33.33 5.14
C GLY A 271 31.41 34.19 6.40
N ASP A 272 30.70 33.94 7.46
CA ASP A 272 30.87 34.64 8.74
C ASP A 272 31.95 33.94 9.56
N THR A 273 32.93 34.74 10.02
CA THR A 273 34.08 34.23 10.76
C THR A 273 34.23 34.92 12.10
N ALA A 274 34.90 34.25 13.03
CA ALA A 274 35.33 34.79 14.30
C ALA A 274 36.73 34.34 14.64
N THR A 275 37.50 35.19 15.27
CA THR A 275 38.81 34.82 15.81
C THR A 275 38.62 34.18 17.17
N ILE A 276 39.12 32.97 17.33
CA ILE A 276 39.09 32.21 18.58
C ILE A 276 40.46 32.24 19.20
N SER A 277 40.52 32.47 20.50
CA SER A 277 41.79 32.45 21.24
C SER A 277 41.54 32.02 22.68
N ALA A 278 42.33 31.07 23.15
CA ALA A 278 42.26 30.59 24.52
C ALA A 278 43.58 29.98 24.98
N ALA A 279 43.92 30.19 26.26
CA ALA A 279 45.01 29.51 26.90
C ALA A 279 44.60 28.09 27.30
N VAL A 280 45.28 27.09 26.80
CA VAL A 280 44.94 25.67 26.99
C VAL A 280 46.18 24.84 27.27
N THR A 281 45.97 23.63 27.76
CA THR A 281 47.00 22.60 27.87
C THR A 281 46.69 21.46 26.88
N THR A 282 47.68 20.61 26.63
CA THR A 282 47.52 19.45 25.72
C THR A 282 46.47 18.46 26.22
N THR A 283 46.11 18.48 27.50
CA THR A 283 45.15 17.56 28.13
C THR A 283 43.81 18.21 28.48
N ASP A 284 43.71 19.54 28.34
CA ASP A 284 42.47 20.29 28.67
C ASP A 284 42.26 21.43 27.68
N LEU A 285 41.31 21.23 26.77
CA LEU A 285 40.89 22.22 25.77
C LEU A 285 39.58 22.91 26.16
N GLY A 286 39.14 22.84 27.42
CA GLY A 286 37.87 23.39 27.87
C GLY A 286 37.71 24.90 27.62
N ALA A 287 38.79 25.71 27.84
CA ALA A 287 38.76 27.13 27.58
C ALA A 287 38.59 27.46 26.09
N LEU A 288 39.17 26.65 25.22
CA LEU A 288 39.04 26.79 23.77
C LEU A 288 37.62 26.48 23.31
N ALA A 289 37.04 25.41 23.85
CA ALA A 289 35.61 25.05 23.56
C ALA A 289 34.67 26.20 24.00
N LYS A 290 34.92 26.79 25.18
CA LYS A 290 34.13 27.93 25.64
C LYS A 290 34.28 29.11 24.68
N ALA A 291 35.46 29.45 24.23
CA ALA A 291 35.68 30.53 23.28
C ALA A 291 34.98 30.30 21.95
N ILE A 292 34.95 29.07 21.47
CA ILE A 292 34.21 28.69 20.27
C ILE A 292 32.69 28.86 20.48
N ASN A 293 32.16 28.38 21.60
CA ASN A 293 30.73 28.52 21.92
C ASN A 293 30.30 29.97 22.12
N ASP A 294 31.15 30.82 22.66
CA ASP A 294 30.88 32.24 22.84
C ASP A 294 30.67 32.97 21.49
N THR A 295 31.20 32.46 20.41
CA THR A 295 31.05 32.99 19.05
C THR A 295 30.13 32.18 18.16
N SER A 296 29.42 31.18 18.70
CA SER A 296 28.56 30.27 17.92
C SER A 296 27.44 30.99 17.18
N GLY A 297 26.93 32.10 17.69
CA GLY A 297 25.95 32.93 17.00
C GLY A 297 26.45 33.54 15.70
N THR A 298 27.76 33.76 15.57
CA THR A 298 28.38 34.28 14.35
C THR A 298 28.85 33.15 13.43
N THR A 299 29.52 32.14 13.97
CA THR A 299 30.15 31.08 13.19
C THR A 299 29.21 29.93 12.85
N GLY A 300 28.14 29.73 13.63
CA GLY A 300 27.29 28.56 13.54
C GLY A 300 27.93 27.27 14.09
N VAL A 301 29.13 27.37 14.64
CA VAL A 301 29.89 26.21 15.16
C VAL A 301 29.78 26.15 16.67
N THR A 302 29.45 24.99 17.20
CA THR A 302 29.46 24.68 18.63
C THR A 302 30.61 23.73 18.95
N ALA A 303 31.02 23.69 20.19
CA ALA A 303 32.12 22.86 20.64
C ALA A 303 31.83 22.16 21.96
N GLU A 304 32.24 20.92 22.08
CA GLU A 304 32.21 20.15 23.31
C GLU A 304 33.61 19.60 23.58
N ALA A 305 34.17 19.95 24.72
CA ALA A 305 35.50 19.50 25.12
C ALA A 305 35.40 18.23 25.95
N ASN A 306 36.33 17.30 25.68
CA ASN A 306 36.57 16.13 26.49
C ASN A 306 38.10 15.96 26.63
N GLY A 307 38.67 16.54 27.70
CA GLY A 307 40.09 16.55 27.92
C GLY A 307 40.83 17.26 26.80
N GLY A 308 41.73 16.56 26.12
CA GLY A 308 42.54 17.05 25.00
C GLY A 308 41.86 17.05 23.65
N GLU A 309 40.58 16.83 23.60
CA GLU A 309 39.79 16.79 22.37
C GLU A 309 38.63 17.80 22.40
N ILE A 310 38.28 18.35 21.25
CA ILE A 310 37.07 19.14 21.05
C ILE A 310 36.32 18.56 19.86
N THR A 311 35.06 18.27 20.06
CA THR A 311 34.15 17.97 18.94
C THR A 311 33.48 19.25 18.48
N LEU A 312 33.76 19.64 17.25
CA LEU A 312 33.13 20.78 16.56
C LEU A 312 31.89 20.31 15.81
N THR A 313 30.82 21.03 15.93
CA THR A 313 29.55 20.71 15.23
C THR A 313 29.02 21.94 14.55
N GLN A 314 28.68 21.78 13.25
CA GLN A 314 27.86 22.74 12.48
C GLN A 314 26.57 22.00 12.09
N ALA A 315 25.49 22.32 12.78
CA ALA A 315 24.26 21.53 12.74
C ALA A 315 23.53 21.59 11.38
N ASP A 316 23.79 22.60 10.56
CA ASP A 316 23.14 22.79 9.27
C ASP A 316 23.83 22.04 8.12
N GLY A 317 25.03 21.53 8.36
CA GLY A 317 25.81 20.84 7.32
C GLY A 317 26.66 21.74 6.45
N LYS A 318 26.85 23.00 6.86
CA LYS A 318 27.84 23.90 6.23
C LYS A 318 29.25 23.42 6.52
N ASP A 319 30.19 23.84 5.69
CA ASP A 319 31.59 23.54 5.97
C ASP A 319 32.08 24.21 7.25
N ILE A 320 33.02 23.56 7.94
CA ILE A 320 33.77 24.18 9.03
C ILE A 320 35.12 24.58 8.46
N ARG A 321 35.42 25.89 8.46
CA ARG A 321 36.66 26.47 8.01
C ARG A 321 37.49 26.87 9.21
N LEU A 322 38.68 26.28 9.36
CA LEU A 322 39.63 26.59 10.41
C LEU A 322 40.88 27.15 9.75
N GLN A 323 41.20 28.41 10.07
CA GLN A 323 42.27 29.15 9.41
C GLN A 323 43.27 29.67 10.45
N ASP A 324 44.54 29.77 10.01
CA ASP A 324 45.59 30.45 10.74
C ASP A 324 45.80 29.89 12.16
N PHE A 325 45.80 28.55 12.27
CA PHE A 325 46.12 27.89 13.54
C PHE A 325 47.49 28.33 14.03
N ALA A 326 47.55 28.80 15.27
CA ALA A 326 48.77 29.23 15.94
C ALA A 326 48.75 28.80 17.41
N ASN A 327 49.94 28.63 17.96
CA ASN A 327 50.15 28.28 19.36
C ASN A 327 51.31 29.09 19.93
N SER A 328 51.03 29.91 20.97
CA SER A 328 52.05 30.72 21.61
C SER A 328 53.18 29.88 22.28
N GLY A 329 52.89 28.64 22.65
CA GLY A 329 53.86 27.71 23.25
C GLY A 329 54.85 27.10 22.27
N ASN A 330 54.55 27.10 20.97
CA ASN A 330 55.42 26.60 19.93
C ASN A 330 54.99 27.20 18.58
N ALA A 331 55.89 28.01 17.99
CA ALA A 331 55.61 28.67 16.69
C ALA A 331 55.40 27.69 15.54
N THR A 332 55.84 26.45 15.68
CA THR A 332 55.65 25.33 14.72
C THR A 332 54.87 24.18 15.35
N GLY A 333 54.09 24.48 16.37
CA GLY A 333 53.25 23.50 17.06
C GLY A 333 52.17 22.92 16.14
N THR A 334 51.73 21.74 16.49
CA THR A 334 50.73 21.02 15.69
C THR A 334 49.45 20.71 16.47
N ALA A 335 48.39 20.54 15.74
CA ALA A 335 47.15 19.96 16.19
C ALA A 335 46.56 19.15 15.04
N THR A 336 45.61 18.29 15.33
CA THR A 336 44.95 17.48 14.32
C THR A 336 43.48 17.81 14.22
N LEU A 337 42.93 17.69 13.00
CA LEU A 337 41.50 17.80 12.76
C LEU A 337 41.05 16.57 11.95
N GLN A 338 40.02 15.89 12.45
CA GLN A 338 39.50 14.66 11.84
C GLN A 338 38.01 14.81 11.59
N GLY A 339 37.61 14.62 10.34
CA GLY A 339 36.19 14.58 9.98
C GLY A 339 35.51 13.29 10.47
N SER A 340 34.19 13.29 10.53
CA SER A 340 33.42 12.14 11.01
C SER A 340 33.61 10.87 10.17
N GLY A 341 33.92 11.03 8.88
CA GLY A 341 34.16 9.92 7.95
C GLY A 341 35.65 9.64 7.71
N ASP A 342 36.56 10.44 8.25
CA ASP A 342 37.98 10.25 8.02
C ASP A 342 38.54 9.06 8.81
N PRO A 343 39.30 8.16 8.16
CA PRO A 343 39.99 7.06 8.86
C PRO A 343 41.16 7.53 9.71
N SER A 344 41.67 8.73 9.46
CA SER A 344 42.78 9.35 10.20
C SER A 344 42.65 10.87 10.17
N ALA A 345 43.35 11.55 11.05
CA ALA A 345 43.30 13.00 11.17
C ALA A 345 44.25 13.70 10.20
N VAL A 346 43.92 14.94 9.84
CA VAL A 346 44.80 15.88 9.13
C VAL A 346 45.55 16.70 10.15
N THR A 347 46.85 16.88 9.95
CA THR A 347 47.70 17.68 10.82
C THR A 347 47.75 19.13 10.37
N LEU A 348 47.44 20.04 11.32
CA LEU A 348 47.66 21.48 11.19
C LEU A 348 49.00 21.84 11.82
N THR A 349 49.82 22.60 11.12
CA THR A 349 51.13 23.04 11.60
C THR A 349 51.15 24.56 11.65
N ALA A 350 51.33 25.12 12.85
CA ALA A 350 51.41 26.56 13.05
C ALA A 350 52.52 27.17 12.19
N GLY A 351 52.23 28.31 11.58
CA GLY A 351 53.21 29.06 10.77
C GLY A 351 53.44 28.49 9.37
N SER A 352 52.85 27.38 8.99
CA SER A 352 52.98 26.79 7.66
C SER A 352 51.60 26.30 7.13
N THR A 353 51.33 24.99 7.18
CA THR A 353 50.04 24.41 6.76
C THR A 353 49.07 24.45 7.92
N ASP A 354 48.51 25.61 8.17
CA ASP A 354 47.73 25.95 9.37
C ASP A 354 46.24 26.11 9.12
N SER A 355 45.77 25.83 7.90
CA SER A 355 44.39 26.07 7.48
C SER A 355 43.81 24.87 6.77
N THR A 356 42.52 24.62 7.00
CA THR A 356 41.78 23.56 6.34
C THR A 356 40.27 23.81 6.32
N ILE A 357 39.57 22.98 5.58
CA ILE A 357 38.10 22.98 5.48
C ILE A 357 37.59 21.56 5.76
N ALA A 358 36.63 21.45 6.68
CA ALA A 358 35.94 20.19 6.95
C ALA A 358 34.57 20.20 6.29
N SER A 359 34.26 19.17 5.55
CA SER A 359 32.96 18.96 4.94
C SER A 359 32.01 18.18 5.87
N GLY A 360 30.73 18.38 5.68
CA GLY A 360 29.69 17.65 6.39
C GLY A 360 29.33 16.34 5.74
N SER A 361 28.42 15.63 6.39
CA SER A 361 27.83 14.37 5.94
C SER A 361 26.36 14.59 5.65
N VAL A 362 25.79 13.73 4.81
CA VAL A 362 24.38 13.69 4.48
C VAL A 362 23.82 12.34 4.89
N GLU A 363 22.67 12.34 5.56
CA GLU A 363 21.91 11.12 5.83
C GLU A 363 20.65 11.12 4.99
N PHE A 364 20.50 10.09 4.16
CA PHE A 364 19.30 9.86 3.36
C PHE A 364 18.34 9.01 4.16
N ALA A 365 17.06 9.34 4.09
CA ALA A 365 16.02 8.63 4.81
C ALA A 365 14.74 8.51 3.99
N SER A 366 14.03 7.41 4.19
CA SER A 366 12.70 7.19 3.64
C SER A 366 11.94 6.18 4.49
N SER A 367 10.61 6.23 4.45
CA SER A 367 9.75 5.20 5.03
C SER A 367 9.79 3.90 4.24
N GLY A 368 10.14 3.96 2.94
CA GLY A 368 10.33 2.80 2.07
C GLY A 368 11.80 2.52 1.79
N ALA A 369 12.10 1.30 1.35
CA ALA A 369 13.44 0.94 0.92
C ALA A 369 13.84 1.77 -0.32
N PHE A 370 15.09 2.16 -0.38
CA PHE A 370 15.62 2.96 -1.48
C PHE A 370 17.11 2.67 -1.69
N SER A 371 17.68 3.26 -2.72
CA SER A 371 19.10 3.15 -2.99
C SER A 371 19.68 4.49 -3.45
N VAL A 372 20.99 4.64 -3.24
CA VAL A 372 21.76 5.79 -3.69
C VAL A 372 23.03 5.29 -4.38
N SER A 373 23.38 5.92 -5.50
CA SER A 373 24.67 5.70 -6.15
C SER A 373 25.29 7.04 -6.54
N SER A 374 26.61 7.05 -6.69
CA SER A 374 27.36 8.22 -7.16
C SER A 374 28.23 7.85 -8.35
N SER A 375 28.40 8.79 -9.27
CA SER A 375 29.26 8.63 -10.44
C SER A 375 30.76 8.67 -10.13
N VAL A 376 31.17 9.01 -8.89
CA VAL A 376 32.55 9.03 -8.48
C VAL A 376 32.84 8.05 -7.34
N ALA A 377 34.09 7.61 -7.22
CA ALA A 377 34.51 6.68 -6.18
C ALA A 377 34.81 7.41 -4.86
N GLU A 378 34.81 6.65 -3.76
CA GLU A 378 35.21 7.10 -2.42
C GLU A 378 36.62 7.72 -2.42
N THR A 379 37.51 7.27 -3.30
CA THR A 379 38.89 7.80 -3.45
C THR A 379 38.93 9.08 -4.28
N ALA A 380 37.83 9.54 -4.83
CA ALA A 380 37.75 10.67 -5.74
C ALA A 380 36.74 11.75 -5.28
N GLY A 381 36.40 11.79 -4.01
CA GLY A 381 35.55 12.83 -3.46
C GLY A 381 34.05 12.52 -3.50
N SER A 382 33.67 11.26 -3.42
CA SER A 382 32.26 10.82 -3.40
C SER A 382 31.54 11.24 -2.12
N ILE A 383 30.22 11.28 -2.21
CA ILE A 383 29.35 11.35 -1.04
C ILE A 383 29.07 9.97 -0.42
N LEU A 384 29.58 8.90 -0.99
CA LEU A 384 29.38 7.52 -0.55
C LEU A 384 30.72 6.82 -0.33
N ASN A 385 30.71 5.79 0.48
CA ASN A 385 31.89 4.98 0.81
C ASN A 385 31.98 3.73 -0.09
N VAL A 386 31.86 3.89 -1.39
CA VAL A 386 31.89 2.80 -2.37
C VAL A 386 32.54 3.24 -3.67
N ALA A 387 32.88 2.28 -4.52
CA ALA A 387 33.36 2.55 -5.88
C ALA A 387 32.31 3.30 -6.71
N ALA A 388 32.79 3.95 -7.77
CA ALA A 388 31.90 4.68 -8.70
C ALA A 388 30.81 3.77 -9.23
N ASP A 389 29.62 4.35 -9.39
CA ASP A 389 28.42 3.68 -9.95
C ASP A 389 27.97 2.43 -9.19
N THR A 390 28.38 2.30 -7.94
CA THR A 390 27.94 1.23 -7.06
C THR A 390 26.68 1.65 -6.32
N VAL A 391 25.66 0.82 -6.40
CA VAL A 391 24.37 1.06 -5.73
C VAL A 391 24.47 0.68 -4.26
N VAL A 392 24.14 1.62 -3.37
CA VAL A 392 24.06 1.39 -1.92
C VAL A 392 22.59 1.30 -1.54
N GLY A 393 22.16 0.13 -1.06
CA GLY A 393 20.80 -0.09 -0.56
C GLY A 393 20.61 0.47 0.85
N SER A 394 19.41 0.93 1.13
CA SER A 394 19.06 1.42 2.46
C SER A 394 19.04 0.30 3.50
N ASN A 395 19.33 0.68 4.75
CA ASN A 395 19.22 -0.19 5.91
C ASN A 395 18.03 0.25 6.76
N LEU A 396 17.23 -0.70 7.22
CA LEU A 396 16.10 -0.42 8.09
C LEU A 396 16.58 -0.20 9.52
N GLN A 397 16.32 1.00 10.04
CA GLN A 397 16.38 1.30 11.47
C GLN A 397 15.02 1.00 12.06
N SER A 398 14.85 -0.19 12.64
CA SER A 398 13.54 -0.71 13.01
C SER A 398 13.04 -0.16 14.35
N VAL A 399 11.73 -0.19 14.54
CA VAL A 399 11.08 0.14 15.83
C VAL A 399 11.61 -0.77 16.94
N SER A 400 11.90 -2.04 16.62
CA SER A 400 12.46 -3.00 17.58
C SER A 400 13.85 -2.60 18.09
N SER A 401 14.58 -1.77 17.35
CA SER A 401 15.92 -1.28 17.73
C SER A 401 15.90 0.03 18.54
N ILE A 402 14.74 0.62 18.76
CA ILE A 402 14.63 1.90 19.48
C ILE A 402 15.21 1.77 20.89
N ASP A 403 16.18 2.66 21.17
CA ASP A 403 16.78 2.84 22.48
C ASP A 403 16.87 4.33 22.78
N ILE A 404 16.07 4.80 23.73
CA ILE A 404 16.01 6.19 24.15
C ILE A 404 16.85 6.48 25.41
N GLY A 405 17.79 5.62 25.71
CA GLY A 405 18.70 5.77 26.85
C GLY A 405 19.72 6.90 26.72
N THR A 406 19.82 7.53 25.56
CA THR A 406 20.66 8.67 25.27
C THR A 406 19.89 9.73 24.48
N VAL A 407 20.38 10.98 24.46
CA VAL A 407 19.78 12.04 23.64
C VAL A 407 19.83 11.68 22.15
N ALA A 408 20.95 11.17 21.68
CA ALA A 408 21.11 10.74 20.29
C ALA A 408 20.14 9.60 19.92
N GLY A 409 20.03 8.60 20.79
CA GLY A 409 19.09 7.49 20.61
C GLY A 409 17.65 7.95 20.61
N ALA A 410 17.30 8.91 21.47
CA ALA A 410 15.96 9.49 21.52
C ALA A 410 15.61 10.26 20.24
N ASN A 411 16.53 11.03 19.69
CA ASN A 411 16.35 11.71 18.41
C ASN A 411 16.18 10.74 17.25
N SER A 412 16.99 9.69 17.21
CA SER A 412 16.83 8.61 16.21
C SER A 412 15.49 7.91 16.36
N ALA A 413 15.02 7.71 17.60
CA ALA A 413 13.73 7.09 17.88
C ALA A 413 12.55 7.93 17.38
N ILE A 414 12.64 9.25 17.46
CA ILE A 414 11.62 10.15 16.89
C ILE A 414 11.52 9.94 15.38
N GLU A 415 12.63 9.89 14.69
CA GLU A 415 12.67 9.67 13.24
C GLU A 415 12.13 8.28 12.87
N ILE A 416 12.52 7.26 13.62
CA ILE A 416 12.03 5.89 13.43
C ILE A 416 10.51 5.82 13.63
N ALA A 417 10.01 6.44 14.70
CA ALA A 417 8.58 6.47 14.99
C ALA A 417 7.79 7.21 13.90
N ASP A 418 8.30 8.33 13.42
CA ASP A 418 7.68 9.10 12.34
C ASP A 418 7.61 8.29 11.04
N ALA A 419 8.70 7.61 10.68
CA ALA A 419 8.74 6.74 9.50
C ALA A 419 7.78 5.56 9.64
N ALA A 420 7.72 4.94 10.81
CA ALA A 420 6.80 3.84 11.09
C ALA A 420 5.34 4.29 11.00
N LEU A 421 5.01 5.46 11.53
CA LEU A 421 3.67 6.05 11.41
C LEU A 421 3.28 6.31 9.97
N GLU A 422 4.20 6.78 9.14
CA GLU A 422 3.99 6.96 7.71
C GLU A 422 3.73 5.62 7.01
N GLN A 423 4.50 4.58 7.35
CA GLN A 423 4.31 3.23 6.81
C GLN A 423 2.93 2.67 7.19
N ILE A 424 2.50 2.82 8.43
CA ILE A 424 1.18 2.37 8.89
C ILE A 424 0.07 3.13 8.15
N SER A 425 0.23 4.44 7.96
CA SER A 425 -0.72 5.23 7.17
C SER A 425 -0.83 4.74 5.74
N GLY A 426 0.29 4.35 5.13
CA GLY A 426 0.32 3.75 3.80
C GLY A 426 -0.42 2.41 3.75
N ILE A 427 -0.20 1.54 4.72
CA ILE A 427 -0.90 0.25 4.81
C ILE A 427 -2.40 0.47 4.98
N ARG A 428 -2.82 1.39 5.84
CA ARG A 428 -4.23 1.73 6.05
C ARG A 428 -4.87 2.31 4.80
N ALA A 429 -4.14 3.14 4.05
CA ALA A 429 -4.62 3.68 2.78
C ALA A 429 -4.83 2.56 1.74
N ASP A 430 -3.92 1.60 1.66
CA ASP A 430 -4.03 0.44 0.78
C ASP A 430 -5.24 -0.44 1.16
N LEU A 431 -5.47 -0.63 2.45
CA LEU A 431 -6.64 -1.36 2.94
C LEU A 431 -7.94 -0.62 2.64
N GLY A 432 -7.95 0.71 2.76
CA GLY A 432 -9.09 1.54 2.37
C GLY A 432 -9.39 1.44 0.87
N ALA A 433 -8.35 1.46 0.04
CA ALA A 433 -8.49 1.26 -1.40
C ALA A 433 -9.02 -0.13 -1.74
N ALA A 434 -8.55 -1.17 -1.05
CA ALA A 434 -9.05 -2.53 -1.22
C ALA A 434 -10.53 -2.64 -0.84
N GLN A 435 -10.95 -2.02 0.26
CA GLN A 435 -12.35 -1.95 0.66
C GLN A 435 -13.21 -1.29 -0.41
N ASN A 436 -12.77 -0.16 -0.96
CA ASN A 436 -13.48 0.53 -2.04
C ASN A 436 -13.60 -0.34 -3.30
N ARG A 437 -12.56 -1.09 -3.65
CA ARG A 437 -12.61 -2.04 -4.76
C ARG A 437 -13.64 -3.14 -4.51
N PHE A 438 -13.67 -3.71 -3.32
CA PHE A 438 -14.65 -4.73 -2.95
C PHE A 438 -16.07 -4.17 -2.96
N GLU A 439 -16.29 -2.97 -2.46
CA GLU A 439 -17.60 -2.31 -2.47
C GLU A 439 -18.09 -2.08 -3.90
N SER A 440 -17.25 -1.56 -4.79
CA SER A 440 -17.58 -1.38 -6.21
C SER A 440 -17.88 -2.70 -6.89
N THR A 441 -17.12 -3.73 -6.57
CA THR A 441 -17.33 -5.09 -7.09
C THR A 441 -18.68 -5.64 -6.62
N ILE A 442 -19.01 -5.50 -5.34
CA ILE A 442 -20.31 -5.93 -4.79
C ILE A 442 -21.46 -5.24 -5.51
N ALA A 443 -21.38 -3.92 -5.72
CA ALA A 443 -22.39 -3.18 -6.43
C ALA A 443 -22.58 -3.69 -7.86
N ASN A 444 -21.49 -3.93 -8.58
CA ASN A 444 -21.52 -4.46 -9.93
C ASN A 444 -22.07 -5.90 -9.98
N LEU A 445 -21.63 -6.76 -9.05
CA LEU A 445 -22.13 -8.15 -8.96
C LEU A 445 -23.62 -8.19 -8.63
N SER A 446 -24.07 -7.33 -7.73
CA SER A 446 -25.48 -7.21 -7.36
C SER A 446 -26.34 -6.81 -8.55
N THR A 447 -25.91 -5.78 -9.30
CA THR A 447 -26.60 -5.33 -10.50
C THR A 447 -26.64 -6.42 -11.57
N THR A 448 -25.52 -7.10 -11.79
CA THR A 448 -25.43 -8.18 -12.76
C THR A 448 -26.34 -9.35 -12.36
N ALA A 449 -26.32 -9.75 -11.09
CA ALA A 449 -27.20 -10.81 -10.58
C ALA A 449 -28.67 -10.46 -10.73
N GLU A 450 -29.04 -9.21 -10.45
CA GLU A 450 -30.41 -8.71 -10.63
C GLU A 450 -30.83 -8.78 -12.10
N ASN A 451 -29.98 -8.31 -13.00
CA ASN A 451 -30.26 -8.34 -14.44
C ASN A 451 -30.36 -9.77 -14.98
N LEU A 452 -29.50 -10.67 -14.52
CA LEU A 452 -29.58 -12.08 -14.90
C LEU A 452 -30.83 -12.74 -14.33
N SER A 453 -31.21 -12.40 -13.10
CA SER A 453 -32.43 -12.88 -12.47
C SER A 453 -33.66 -12.42 -13.25
N ALA A 454 -33.71 -11.16 -13.66
CA ALA A 454 -34.76 -10.63 -14.48
C ALA A 454 -34.84 -11.31 -15.86
N ALA A 455 -33.67 -11.52 -16.49
CA ALA A 455 -33.60 -12.23 -17.76
C ALA A 455 -34.04 -13.70 -17.63
N ASN A 456 -33.62 -14.35 -16.55
CA ASN A 456 -34.04 -15.72 -16.25
C ASN A 456 -35.56 -15.81 -16.02
N SER A 457 -36.13 -14.85 -15.30
CA SER A 457 -37.56 -14.75 -15.09
C SER A 457 -38.33 -14.61 -16.40
N ARG A 458 -37.81 -13.81 -17.33
CA ARG A 458 -38.40 -13.67 -18.66
C ARG A 458 -38.38 -14.95 -19.47
N ILE A 459 -37.42 -15.84 -19.20
CA ILE A 459 -37.31 -17.14 -19.86
C ILE A 459 -38.21 -18.17 -19.19
N LEU A 460 -38.17 -18.27 -17.86
CA LEU A 460 -38.76 -19.36 -17.08
C LEU A 460 -40.20 -19.05 -16.62
N ASP A 461 -40.41 -17.82 -16.15
CA ASP A 461 -41.65 -17.52 -15.41
C ASP A 461 -42.85 -17.43 -16.35
N ALA A 462 -43.93 -17.93 -15.87
CA ALA A 462 -45.22 -17.82 -16.55
C ALA A 462 -45.83 -16.44 -16.32
N ASP A 463 -46.37 -15.86 -17.38
CA ASP A 463 -47.29 -14.73 -17.27
C ASP A 463 -48.63 -15.25 -16.75
N PHE A 464 -48.95 -14.91 -15.49
CA PHE A 464 -50.14 -15.38 -14.80
C PHE A 464 -51.42 -15.05 -15.59
N ALA A 465 -51.56 -13.83 -16.09
CA ALA A 465 -52.70 -13.42 -16.86
C ALA A 465 -52.81 -14.19 -18.18
N SER A 466 -51.68 -14.33 -18.90
CA SER A 466 -51.61 -15.10 -20.15
C SER A 466 -51.92 -16.57 -19.94
N GLU A 467 -51.39 -17.18 -18.88
CA GLU A 467 -51.64 -18.59 -18.59
C GLU A 467 -53.07 -18.83 -18.11
N THR A 468 -53.65 -17.90 -17.35
CA THR A 468 -55.05 -17.96 -16.96
C THR A 468 -55.96 -17.87 -18.19
N ALA A 469 -55.66 -16.98 -19.13
CA ALA A 469 -56.37 -16.89 -20.39
C ALA A 469 -56.26 -18.16 -21.23
N LYS A 470 -55.06 -18.75 -21.30
CA LYS A 470 -54.83 -20.03 -21.99
C LYS A 470 -55.61 -21.17 -21.34
N LEU A 471 -55.62 -21.23 -20.01
CA LEU A 471 -56.40 -22.21 -19.26
C LEU A 471 -57.89 -22.07 -19.56
N SER A 472 -58.43 -20.84 -19.49
CA SER A 472 -59.83 -20.56 -19.79
C SER A 472 -60.19 -20.95 -21.22
N LYS A 473 -59.32 -20.60 -22.18
CA LYS A 473 -59.49 -20.97 -23.58
C LYS A 473 -59.50 -22.50 -23.75
N ALA A 474 -58.53 -23.19 -23.10
CA ALA A 474 -58.46 -24.64 -23.17
C ALA A 474 -59.68 -25.33 -22.56
N GLN A 475 -60.22 -24.79 -21.44
CA GLN A 475 -61.43 -25.29 -20.81
C GLN A 475 -62.64 -25.09 -21.69
N VAL A 476 -62.77 -23.91 -22.31
CA VAL A 476 -63.85 -23.63 -23.25
C VAL A 476 -63.78 -24.57 -24.45
N LEU A 477 -62.59 -24.76 -25.03
CA LEU A 477 -62.36 -25.70 -26.14
C LEU A 477 -62.66 -27.13 -25.71
N GLN A 478 -62.35 -27.49 -24.48
CA GLN A 478 -62.65 -28.81 -23.94
C GLN A 478 -64.13 -29.06 -23.84
N GLN A 479 -64.88 -28.07 -23.30
CA GLN A 479 -66.36 -28.15 -23.21
C GLN A 479 -66.97 -28.19 -24.60
N ALA A 480 -66.55 -27.33 -25.51
CA ALA A 480 -66.98 -27.32 -26.88
C ALA A 480 -66.68 -28.62 -27.58
N GLY A 481 -65.44 -29.16 -27.35
CA GLY A 481 -64.96 -30.41 -27.87
C GLY A 481 -65.80 -31.62 -27.43
N ILE A 482 -66.24 -31.62 -26.16
CA ILE A 482 -67.13 -32.65 -25.64
C ILE A 482 -68.48 -32.60 -26.37
N SER A 483 -69.03 -31.38 -26.54
CA SER A 483 -70.25 -31.23 -27.27
C SER A 483 -70.17 -31.68 -28.73
N VAL A 484 -69.07 -31.31 -29.41
CA VAL A 484 -68.80 -31.72 -30.79
C VAL A 484 -68.61 -33.23 -30.87
N LEU A 485 -67.90 -33.81 -29.90
CA LEU A 485 -67.65 -35.25 -29.83
C LEU A 485 -69.03 -35.99 -29.68
N ALA A 486 -69.89 -35.50 -28.81
CA ALA A 486 -71.22 -36.07 -28.62
C ALA A 486 -72.02 -36.04 -29.91
N GLN A 487 -71.99 -34.91 -30.62
CA GLN A 487 -72.67 -34.82 -31.92
C GLN A 487 -71.99 -35.74 -32.95
N ALA A 488 -70.66 -35.80 -33.01
CA ALA A 488 -69.99 -36.69 -33.93
C ALA A 488 -70.24 -38.17 -33.64
N ASN A 489 -70.31 -38.52 -32.35
CA ASN A 489 -70.69 -39.89 -31.96
C ASN A 489 -72.12 -40.25 -32.29
N ALA A 490 -73.01 -39.29 -32.25
CA ALA A 490 -74.42 -39.48 -32.60
C ALA A 490 -74.64 -39.55 -34.13
N ARG A 491 -73.73 -39.02 -34.93
CA ARG A 491 -73.85 -38.91 -36.37
C ARG A 491 -74.11 -40.26 -37.08
N PRO A 492 -73.43 -41.34 -36.77
CA PRO A 492 -73.71 -42.66 -37.37
C PRO A 492 -75.10 -43.16 -37.07
N GLN A 493 -75.60 -42.86 -35.84
CA GLN A 493 -76.99 -43.23 -35.47
C GLN A 493 -78.02 -42.45 -36.27
N GLN A 494 -77.77 -41.16 -36.49
CA GLN A 494 -78.61 -40.31 -37.30
C GLN A 494 -78.66 -40.81 -38.75
N VAL A 495 -77.55 -41.18 -39.30
CA VAL A 495 -77.48 -41.76 -40.64
C VAL A 495 -78.22 -43.10 -40.68
N LEU A 496 -78.02 -43.93 -39.67
CA LEU A 496 -78.70 -45.19 -39.56
C LEU A 496 -80.21 -45.00 -39.44
N SER A 497 -80.65 -44.08 -38.61
CA SER A 497 -82.03 -43.73 -38.48
C SER A 497 -82.65 -43.21 -39.79
N LEU A 498 -81.87 -42.36 -40.50
CA LEU A 498 -82.30 -41.87 -41.80
C LEU A 498 -82.43 -42.99 -42.82
N LEU A 499 -81.54 -43.92 -42.85
CA LEU A 499 -81.61 -45.09 -43.70
C LEU A 499 -82.81 -45.97 -43.36
N GLN A 500 -83.07 -46.13 -42.06
CA GLN A 500 -84.28 -46.87 -41.61
C GLN A 500 -85.58 -46.11 -41.94
N ALA A 501 -85.60 -44.82 -41.75
CA ALA A 501 -86.71 -43.99 -42.07
C ALA A 501 -87.01 -43.97 -43.56
N CYS A 502 -86.02 -43.95 -44.44
CA CYS A 502 -86.19 -44.12 -45.88
C CYS A 502 -86.92 -45.41 -46.21
N GLY A 503 -86.58 -46.51 -45.52
CA GLY A 503 -87.18 -47.80 -45.69
C GLY A 503 -88.59 -47.92 -45.19
N SER A 504 -89.02 -47.16 -44.17
CA SER A 504 -90.31 -47.19 -43.50
C SER A 504 -91.24 -46.01 -43.82
N ARG A 505 -90.77 -45.02 -44.52
CA ARG A 505 -91.45 -43.77 -44.81
C ARG A 505 -91.71 -42.88 -43.61
N HIS A 506 -91.01 -43.08 -42.57
CA HIS A 506 -91.14 -42.18 -41.44
C HIS A 506 -89.96 -41.28 -41.38
N HIS A 507 -90.29 -40.10 -41.17
CA HIS A 507 -89.23 -39.32 -41.22
C HIS A 507 -89.33 -38.22 -40.56
N HIS A 508 -88.99 -37.83 -39.97
CA HIS A 508 -88.96 -36.98 -39.54
C HIS A 508 -88.06 -36.54 -38.86
N HIS A 509 -87.77 -35.99 -38.59
CA HIS A 509 -87.05 -35.60 -38.06
C HIS A 509 -86.39 -34.89 -37.51
N HIS A 510 -86.10 -34.51 -37.22
CA HIS A 510 -85.69 -33.91 -36.70
C HIS A 510 -84.76 -33.24 -36.44
N HIS A 511 -84.52 -32.82 -36.42
CA HIS A 511 -83.84 -32.34 -36.35
C HIS A 511 -83.12 -31.72 -35.73
N HIS A 512 -83.14 -31.44 -35.41
CA HIS A 512 -83.05 -30.85 -34.93
C HIS A 512 -82.15 -30.60 -34.22
N ALA A 513 -82.10 -30.69 -33.99
CA ALA A 513 -81.57 -30.65 -33.31
C ALA A 513 -80.45 -30.20 -33.21
N ARG A 514 -80.18 -29.83 -33.60
CA ARG A 514 -79.24 -29.67 -33.62
C ARG A 514 -78.58 -28.80 -33.39
N LYS A 515 -78.65 -28.41 -33.19
CA LYS A 515 -78.27 -27.66 -33.24
C LYS A 515 -77.57 -27.21 -32.48
N ASP A 516 -77.51 -27.24 -32.28
CA ASP A 516 -77.12 -26.73 -31.67
C ASP A 516 -76.21 -26.73 -31.09
N GLU A 517 -75.88 -26.69 -31.18
CA GLU A 517 -75.35 -26.76 -30.62
C GLU A 517 -74.24 -26.66 -30.54
N LEU A 518 -73.74 -26.24 -30.54
CA LEU A 518 -72.80 -26.24 -30.43
C LEU A 518 -71.88 -25.77 -30.06
#